data_36b49c61b9f979e8ff97ea81272ae300
#
_entry.id   36b49c61b9f979e8ff97ea81272ae300
#
_cell.length_a   1.000
_cell.length_b   1.000
_cell.length_c   1.000
_cell.angle_alpha   90.00
_cell.angle_beta   90.00
_cell.angle_gamma   90.00
#
_symmetry.space_group_name_H-M   'P 1'
#
loop_
_entity.id
_entity.type
_entity.pdbx_description
1 polymer ?
#
loop_
_entity_poly.entity_id
_entity_poly.type
_entity_poly.pdbx_seq_one_letter_code
_entity_poly.pdbx_strand_id
1 'polypeptide(L)'
;MSSCSDDSNEAVAQTTMSQKMYITIDGVSQSVTLYNNAAAQALVTRLQNGNVTVTLNSSGGFEIWGALGFSLPASNEQITAQPGDVILYNGSNICLFYGSNSWSYTRLGHIDGLSESALRSFLKAGESNISVTLSLDPVSAGISHVRMDAAPEDDIYYDLNGQEVVNPSHGIYIKNGKKVKL
;
A
#
# COMPACT_ATOMS: atom_id res chain seq x y z
N MET A 1 -20.06 -20.20 -50.19
CA MET A 1 -19.26 -19.03 -49.75
C MET A 1 -19.39 -18.98 -48.24
N SER A 2 -18.36 -19.51 -47.56
CA SER A 2 -18.30 -19.55 -46.11
C SER A 2 -17.73 -18.22 -45.61
N SER A 3 -18.47 -17.56 -44.75
CA SER A 3 -17.95 -16.41 -43.99
C SER A 3 -17.62 -16.90 -42.58
N CYS A 4 -16.33 -17.00 -42.27
CA CYS A 4 -15.85 -17.23 -40.94
C CYS A 4 -16.02 -15.94 -40.13
N SER A 5 -16.84 -16.01 -39.10
CA SER A 5 -16.84 -14.99 -38.04
C SER A 5 -15.66 -15.25 -37.16
N ASP A 6 -14.70 -14.33 -37.19
CA ASP A 6 -13.56 -14.28 -36.29
C ASP A 6 -14.09 -13.77 -34.96
N ASP A 7 -14.25 -14.69 -34.01
CA ASP A 7 -14.64 -14.36 -32.63
C ASP A 7 -13.38 -13.96 -31.88
N SER A 8 -12.96 -12.71 -32.12
CA SER A 8 -11.87 -12.09 -31.39
C SER A 8 -12.33 -11.82 -29.96
N ASN A 9 -12.12 -12.79 -29.08
CA ASN A 9 -12.18 -12.57 -27.64
C ASN A 9 -11.02 -11.67 -27.23
N GLU A 10 -11.15 -10.37 -27.49
CA GLU A 10 -10.27 -9.36 -26.94
C GLU A 10 -10.49 -9.32 -25.42
N ALA A 11 -9.60 -9.99 -24.70
CA ALA A 11 -9.41 -9.72 -23.30
C ALA A 11 -9.05 -8.23 -23.18
N VAL A 12 -10.00 -7.41 -22.73
CA VAL A 12 -9.78 -6.00 -22.48
C VAL A 12 -8.66 -5.88 -21.48
N ALA A 13 -7.46 -5.55 -21.95
CA ALA A 13 -6.31 -5.32 -21.13
C ALA A 13 -6.63 -4.15 -20.18
N GLN A 14 -6.79 -4.42 -18.89
CA GLN A 14 -7.06 -3.39 -17.92
C GLN A 14 -5.84 -2.47 -17.82
N THR A 15 -6.04 -1.22 -18.17
CA THR A 15 -5.00 -0.19 -18.05
C THR A 15 -4.71 0.08 -16.57
N THR A 16 -3.45 -0.01 -16.16
CA THR A 16 -3.02 0.32 -14.79
C THR A 16 -2.72 1.81 -14.67
N MET A 17 -2.86 2.34 -13.46
CA MET A 17 -2.39 3.69 -13.13
C MET A 17 -0.88 3.67 -12.84
N SER A 18 -0.20 4.81 -13.05
CA SER A 18 1.19 4.96 -12.61
C SER A 18 1.32 5.06 -11.08
N GLN A 19 0.23 5.40 -10.39
CA GLN A 19 0.21 5.54 -8.94
C GLN A 19 -0.01 4.19 -8.26
N LYS A 20 0.80 3.92 -7.22
CA LYS A 20 0.69 2.75 -6.37
C LYS A 20 0.04 3.11 -5.04
N MET A 21 -0.53 2.13 -4.37
CA MET A 21 -0.80 2.19 -2.94
C MET A 21 -0.05 1.06 -2.23
N TYR A 22 -0.10 1.07 -0.91
CA TYR A 22 0.51 0.05 -0.06
C TYR A 22 -0.52 -0.53 0.89
N ILE A 23 -0.38 -1.82 1.13
CA ILE A 23 -1.10 -2.57 2.16
C ILE A 23 -0.08 -2.94 3.23
N THR A 24 -0.35 -2.55 4.48
CA THR A 24 0.53 -2.87 5.62
C THR A 24 -0.21 -3.75 6.61
N ILE A 25 0.39 -4.90 6.94
CA ILE A 25 -0.08 -5.85 7.95
C ILE A 25 1.11 -6.15 8.87
N ASP A 26 0.93 -6.02 10.19
CA ASP A 26 1.97 -6.23 11.21
C ASP A 26 3.31 -5.51 10.89
N GLY A 27 3.21 -4.30 10.34
CA GLY A 27 4.37 -3.48 10.02
C GLY A 27 5.10 -3.87 8.71
N VAL A 28 4.62 -4.87 7.99
CA VAL A 28 5.13 -5.25 6.67
C VAL A 28 4.25 -4.60 5.60
N SER A 29 4.86 -3.80 4.73
CA SER A 29 4.17 -3.11 3.63
C SER A 29 4.44 -3.81 2.29
N GLN A 30 3.37 -4.03 1.52
CA GLN A 30 3.43 -4.55 0.15
C GLN A 30 2.81 -3.54 -0.81
N SER A 31 3.44 -3.37 -1.96
CA SER A 31 2.94 -2.48 -3.00
C SER A 31 1.77 -3.12 -3.76
N VAL A 32 0.84 -2.26 -4.15
CA VAL A 32 -0.31 -2.61 -4.98
C VAL A 32 -0.29 -1.74 -6.23
N THR A 33 -0.24 -2.35 -7.38
CA THR A 33 -0.48 -1.67 -8.65
C THR A 33 -1.98 -1.48 -8.84
N LEU A 34 -2.43 -0.24 -8.97
CA LEU A 34 -3.84 0.10 -9.11
C LEU A 34 -4.30 0.05 -10.56
N TYR A 35 -5.55 -0.36 -10.78
CA TYR A 35 -6.20 -0.24 -12.07
C TYR A 35 -6.71 1.18 -12.31
N ASN A 36 -6.72 1.61 -13.57
CA ASN A 36 -7.20 2.94 -13.95
C ASN A 36 -8.73 2.95 -14.11
N ASN A 37 -9.42 3.04 -12.97
CA ASN A 37 -10.88 3.15 -12.94
C ASN A 37 -11.34 4.10 -11.83
N ALA A 38 -12.62 4.46 -11.86
CA ALA A 38 -13.21 5.42 -10.93
C ALA A 38 -13.09 4.99 -9.45
N ALA A 39 -13.21 3.70 -9.16
CA ALA A 39 -13.10 3.16 -7.80
C ALA A 39 -11.67 3.35 -7.24
N ALA A 40 -10.65 2.99 -8.01
CA ALA A 40 -9.26 3.13 -7.61
C ALA A 40 -8.85 4.60 -7.47
N GLN A 41 -9.30 5.47 -8.39
CA GLN A 41 -9.07 6.93 -8.31
C GLN A 41 -9.71 7.53 -7.06
N ALA A 42 -10.93 7.14 -6.72
CA ALA A 42 -11.61 7.60 -5.51
C ALA A 42 -10.92 7.08 -4.24
N LEU A 43 -10.41 5.85 -4.25
CA LEU A 43 -9.62 5.30 -3.15
C LEU A 43 -8.33 6.11 -2.95
N VAL A 44 -7.59 6.41 -4.04
CA VAL A 44 -6.39 7.27 -3.99
C VAL A 44 -6.72 8.63 -3.39
N THR A 45 -7.80 9.28 -3.86
CA THR A 45 -8.25 10.58 -3.33
C THR A 45 -8.55 10.49 -1.83
N ARG A 46 -9.14 9.39 -1.38
CA ARG A 46 -9.40 9.17 0.05
C ARG A 46 -8.11 9.02 0.85
N LEU A 47 -7.11 8.29 0.31
CA LEU A 47 -5.82 8.06 0.94
C LEU A 47 -4.93 9.31 0.97
N GLN A 48 -5.12 10.29 0.08
CA GLN A 48 -4.46 11.60 0.14
C GLN A 48 -4.81 12.39 1.41
N ASN A 49 -5.97 12.11 2.01
CA ASN A 49 -6.41 12.72 3.27
C ASN A 49 -5.95 11.94 4.51
N GLY A 50 -5.12 10.93 4.34
CA GLY A 50 -4.56 10.10 5.41
C GLY A 50 -4.80 8.61 5.20
N ASN A 51 -4.01 7.82 5.91
CA ASN A 51 -4.10 6.37 5.89
C ASN A 51 -5.47 5.86 6.37
N VAL A 52 -5.89 4.73 5.84
CA VAL A 52 -7.13 4.05 6.24
C VAL A 52 -6.75 2.71 6.86
N THR A 53 -7.14 2.50 8.11
CA THR A 53 -6.99 1.21 8.79
C THR A 53 -8.34 0.52 8.89
N VAL A 54 -8.39 -0.73 8.45
CA VAL A 54 -9.59 -1.58 8.44
C VAL A 54 -9.29 -2.90 9.15
N THR A 55 -10.34 -3.56 9.63
CA THR A 55 -10.24 -4.91 10.19
C THR A 55 -10.83 -5.90 9.20
N LEU A 56 -10.02 -6.85 8.77
CA LEU A 56 -10.42 -7.88 7.81
C LEU A 56 -10.45 -9.26 8.46
N ASN A 57 -11.26 -10.15 7.90
CA ASN A 57 -11.43 -11.51 8.37
C ASN A 57 -11.36 -12.48 7.20
N SER A 58 -10.75 -13.64 7.40
CA SER A 58 -10.75 -14.69 6.39
C SER A 58 -12.15 -15.21 6.12
N SER A 59 -12.45 -15.44 4.85
CA SER A 59 -13.73 -15.97 4.37
C SER A 59 -13.51 -16.91 3.18
N GLY A 60 -14.34 -17.93 3.10
CA GLY A 60 -14.43 -18.85 1.96
C GLY A 60 -13.15 -19.64 1.66
N GLY A 61 -12.06 -19.44 2.41
CA GLY A 61 -10.76 -20.07 2.14
C GLY A 61 -10.00 -19.44 0.97
N PHE A 62 -10.44 -18.29 0.46
CA PHE A 62 -9.83 -17.62 -0.70
C PHE A 62 -9.53 -16.14 -0.50
N GLU A 63 -10.07 -15.46 0.52
CA GLU A 63 -9.90 -14.03 0.75
C GLU A 63 -9.85 -13.67 2.23
N ILE A 64 -9.32 -12.47 2.52
CA ILE A 64 -9.66 -11.71 3.72
C ILE A 64 -10.47 -10.49 3.30
N TRP A 65 -11.56 -10.17 4.01
CA TRP A 65 -12.46 -9.09 3.64
C TRP A 65 -13.02 -8.34 4.83
N GLY A 66 -13.51 -7.13 4.60
CA GLY A 66 -14.18 -6.31 5.59
C GLY A 66 -14.57 -4.94 5.07
N ALA A 67 -15.29 -4.18 5.91
CA ALA A 67 -15.78 -2.85 5.55
C ALA A 67 -14.64 -1.83 5.46
N LEU A 68 -14.70 -0.98 4.42
CA LEU A 68 -13.80 0.18 4.27
C LEU A 68 -14.15 1.34 5.23
N GLY A 69 -15.42 1.39 5.70
CA GLY A 69 -15.93 2.52 6.47
C GLY A 69 -16.42 3.71 5.62
N PHE A 70 -16.33 3.58 4.31
CA PHE A 70 -16.83 4.55 3.31
C PHE A 70 -17.18 3.80 2.01
N SER A 71 -17.87 4.49 1.10
CA SER A 71 -18.24 3.93 -0.21
C SER A 71 -17.37 4.51 -1.32
N LEU A 72 -17.11 3.67 -2.32
CA LEU A 72 -16.42 4.01 -3.56
C LEU A 72 -17.35 3.76 -4.76
N PRO A 73 -17.15 4.45 -5.89
CA PRO A 73 -17.88 4.15 -7.12
C PRO A 73 -17.64 2.69 -7.52
N ALA A 74 -18.72 1.92 -7.70
CA ALA A 74 -18.63 0.53 -8.12
C ALA A 74 -18.97 0.38 -9.61
N SER A 75 -18.16 -0.39 -10.32
CA SER A 75 -18.41 -0.86 -11.69
C SER A 75 -18.22 -2.36 -11.69
N ASN A 76 -19.25 -3.07 -11.23
CA ASN A 76 -19.19 -4.51 -11.03
C ASN A 76 -19.26 -5.25 -12.36
N GLU A 77 -18.33 -6.17 -12.54
CA GLU A 77 -18.26 -7.09 -13.68
C GLU A 77 -18.16 -8.52 -13.17
N GLN A 78 -18.73 -9.48 -13.91
CA GLN A 78 -18.55 -10.89 -13.62
C GLN A 78 -17.11 -11.28 -13.94
N ILE A 79 -16.31 -11.48 -12.92
CA ILE A 79 -14.89 -11.82 -13.05
C ILE A 79 -14.50 -12.97 -12.13
N THR A 80 -13.40 -13.62 -12.44
CA THR A 80 -12.71 -14.54 -11.52
C THR A 80 -11.55 -13.80 -10.91
N ALA A 81 -11.66 -13.47 -9.60
CA ALA A 81 -10.57 -12.93 -8.84
C ALA A 81 -9.49 -13.99 -8.60
N GLN A 82 -8.23 -13.58 -8.64
CA GLN A 82 -7.05 -14.43 -8.51
C GLN A 82 -6.24 -14.05 -7.26
N PRO A 83 -5.32 -14.91 -6.79
CA PRO A 83 -4.38 -14.55 -5.73
C PRO A 83 -3.65 -13.24 -6.04
N GLY A 84 -3.65 -12.31 -5.11
CA GLY A 84 -3.09 -10.96 -5.25
C GLY A 84 -4.12 -9.88 -5.63
N ASP A 85 -5.29 -10.24 -6.13
CA ASP A 85 -6.30 -9.25 -6.50
C ASP A 85 -6.83 -8.50 -5.28
N VAL A 86 -6.92 -7.19 -5.43
CA VAL A 86 -7.56 -6.25 -4.50
C VAL A 86 -8.88 -5.81 -5.11
N ILE A 87 -9.96 -6.13 -4.43
CA ILE A 87 -11.32 -6.06 -4.96
C ILE A 87 -12.18 -5.15 -4.08
N LEU A 88 -13.04 -4.38 -4.72
CA LEU A 88 -14.16 -3.68 -4.07
C LEU A 88 -15.41 -4.54 -4.23
N TYR A 89 -16.03 -4.89 -3.11
CA TYR A 89 -17.29 -5.64 -3.06
C TYR A 89 -18.41 -4.76 -2.53
N ASN A 90 -19.54 -4.77 -3.21
CA ASN A 90 -20.74 -3.95 -2.87
C ASN A 90 -20.43 -2.46 -2.62
N GLY A 91 -19.41 -1.91 -3.26
CA GLY A 91 -19.06 -0.50 -3.18
C GLY A 91 -18.49 -0.01 -1.84
N SER A 92 -18.45 -0.85 -0.80
CA SER A 92 -18.04 -0.44 0.56
C SER A 92 -17.17 -1.44 1.31
N ASN A 93 -16.90 -2.60 0.74
CA ASN A 93 -16.04 -3.61 1.34
C ASN A 93 -14.81 -3.84 0.47
N ILE A 94 -13.66 -4.06 1.11
CA ILE A 94 -12.43 -4.48 0.45
C ILE A 94 -12.19 -5.97 0.68
N CYS A 95 -11.77 -6.65 -0.38
CA CYS A 95 -11.40 -8.06 -0.37
C CYS A 95 -9.97 -8.20 -0.90
N LEU A 96 -9.11 -8.91 -0.19
CA LEU A 96 -7.74 -9.22 -0.58
C LEU A 96 -7.65 -10.74 -0.80
N PHE A 97 -7.41 -11.13 -2.03
CA PHE A 97 -7.48 -12.53 -2.45
C PHE A 97 -6.15 -13.25 -2.26
N TYR A 98 -6.20 -14.43 -1.64
CA TYR A 98 -5.11 -15.41 -1.59
C TYR A 98 -5.47 -16.74 -2.26
N GLY A 99 -6.67 -16.84 -2.78
CA GLY A 99 -7.21 -17.91 -3.60
C GLY A 99 -8.02 -17.32 -4.74
N SER A 100 -8.96 -18.09 -5.32
CA SER A 100 -9.77 -17.65 -6.44
C SER A 100 -11.26 -17.79 -6.15
N ASN A 101 -12.05 -16.84 -6.64
CA ASN A 101 -13.50 -16.89 -6.61
C ASN A 101 -14.09 -16.09 -7.77
N SER A 102 -15.21 -16.56 -8.33
CA SER A 102 -15.93 -15.90 -9.43
C SER A 102 -17.19 -15.23 -8.90
N TRP A 103 -17.28 -13.92 -9.07
CA TRP A 103 -18.43 -13.14 -8.65
C TRP A 103 -18.50 -11.80 -9.41
N SER A 104 -19.52 -11.01 -9.11
CA SER A 104 -19.66 -9.65 -9.62
C SER A 104 -18.86 -8.68 -8.74
N TYR A 105 -17.71 -8.24 -9.23
CA TYR A 105 -16.71 -7.44 -8.49
C TYR A 105 -16.28 -6.19 -9.25
N THR A 106 -15.79 -5.19 -8.51
CA THR A 106 -15.01 -4.08 -9.09
C THR A 106 -13.55 -4.26 -8.70
N ARG A 107 -12.64 -4.33 -9.68
CA ARG A 107 -11.20 -4.43 -9.41
C ARG A 107 -10.63 -3.09 -8.96
N LEU A 108 -9.82 -3.10 -7.89
CA LEU A 108 -9.05 -1.94 -7.43
C LEU A 108 -7.59 -2.01 -7.86
N GLY A 109 -6.96 -3.18 -7.76
CA GLY A 109 -5.56 -3.35 -8.07
C GLY A 109 -5.07 -4.77 -7.83
N HIS A 110 -3.74 -4.93 -7.84
CA HIS A 110 -3.07 -6.20 -7.62
C HIS A 110 -1.85 -6.02 -6.73
N ILE A 111 -1.66 -6.90 -5.73
CA ILE A 111 -0.49 -6.94 -4.84
C ILE A 111 0.71 -7.45 -5.62
N ASP A 112 1.79 -6.66 -5.66
CA ASP A 112 2.96 -6.94 -6.49
C ASP A 112 3.94 -7.91 -5.82
N GLY A 113 4.60 -8.71 -6.64
CA GLY A 113 5.89 -9.35 -6.31
C GLY A 113 5.86 -10.48 -5.27
N LEU A 114 4.70 -10.98 -4.84
CA LEU A 114 4.59 -12.08 -3.91
C LEU A 114 4.30 -13.40 -4.64
N SER A 115 4.95 -14.48 -4.22
CA SER A 115 4.52 -15.84 -4.56
C SER A 115 3.20 -16.15 -3.84
N GLU A 116 2.45 -17.14 -4.31
CA GLU A 116 1.18 -17.54 -3.68
C GLU A 116 1.35 -17.90 -2.19
N SER A 117 2.41 -18.62 -1.84
CA SER A 117 2.70 -18.97 -0.45
C SER A 117 3.04 -17.75 0.41
N ALA A 118 3.85 -16.83 -0.11
CA ALA A 118 4.19 -15.57 0.56
C ALA A 118 2.95 -14.67 0.72
N LEU A 119 2.09 -14.63 -0.28
CA LEU A 119 0.82 -13.89 -0.25
C LEU A 119 -0.12 -14.44 0.84
N ARG A 120 -0.30 -15.75 0.92
CA ARG A 120 -1.11 -16.39 1.98
C ARG A 120 -0.57 -16.08 3.38
N SER A 121 0.74 -16.09 3.55
CA SER A 121 1.39 -15.72 4.82
C SER A 121 1.22 -14.25 5.14
N PHE A 122 1.43 -13.36 4.17
CA PHE A 122 1.26 -11.92 4.33
C PHE A 122 -0.18 -11.55 4.68
N LEU A 123 -1.17 -12.12 3.99
CA LEU A 123 -2.59 -11.87 4.22
C LEU A 123 -3.14 -12.65 5.42
N LYS A 124 -2.31 -13.43 6.14
CA LYS A 124 -2.72 -14.23 7.30
C LYS A 124 -3.93 -15.12 7.00
N ALA A 125 -3.84 -15.88 5.91
CA ALA A 125 -4.91 -16.73 5.42
C ALA A 125 -5.46 -17.67 6.50
N GLY A 126 -6.75 -17.58 6.81
CA GLY A 126 -7.41 -18.36 7.85
C GLY A 126 -7.57 -17.64 9.19
N GLU A 127 -6.93 -16.48 9.39
CA GLU A 127 -7.05 -15.69 10.62
C GLU A 127 -8.24 -14.71 10.55
N SER A 128 -8.59 -14.15 11.71
CA SER A 128 -9.64 -13.14 11.88
C SER A 128 -9.08 -11.92 12.62
N ASN A 129 -9.81 -10.79 12.55
CA ASN A 129 -9.44 -9.53 13.17
C ASN A 129 -8.05 -9.02 12.73
N ILE A 130 -7.74 -9.18 11.45
CA ILE A 130 -6.49 -8.73 10.85
C ILE A 130 -6.55 -7.22 10.64
N SER A 131 -5.66 -6.48 11.32
CA SER A 131 -5.53 -5.03 11.12
C SER A 131 -4.74 -4.75 9.85
N VAL A 132 -5.36 -4.07 8.90
CA VAL A 132 -4.80 -3.75 7.58
C VAL A 132 -4.81 -2.25 7.38
N THR A 133 -3.65 -1.66 7.10
CA THR A 133 -3.53 -0.23 6.78
C THR A 133 -3.31 -0.04 5.28
N LEU A 134 -4.15 0.79 4.68
CA LEU A 134 -4.04 1.25 3.30
C LEU A 134 -3.39 2.64 3.30
N SER A 135 -2.38 2.86 2.46
CA SER A 135 -1.63 4.11 2.41
C SER A 135 -1.06 4.38 1.01
N LEU A 136 -0.68 5.62 0.72
CA LEU A 136 0.02 5.97 -0.52
C LEU A 136 1.54 5.82 -0.40
N ASP A 137 2.06 5.78 0.81
CA ASP A 137 3.47 5.53 1.12
C ASP A 137 3.60 4.28 1.99
N PRO A 138 4.71 3.53 1.89
CA PRO A 138 4.92 2.37 2.74
C PRO A 138 4.98 2.79 4.21
N VAL A 139 4.18 2.13 5.05
CA VAL A 139 4.22 2.34 6.50
C VAL A 139 5.30 1.45 7.08
N SER A 140 6.41 2.04 7.51
CA SER A 140 7.47 1.33 8.22
C SER A 140 7.06 1.14 9.68
N ALA A 141 7.16 -0.07 10.20
CA ALA A 141 7.12 -0.31 11.63
C ALA A 141 8.46 0.18 12.23
N GLY A 142 8.43 1.35 12.81
CA GLY A 142 9.54 1.84 13.62
C GLY A 142 10.35 2.99 13.03
N ILE A 143 10.36 4.07 13.76
CA ILE A 143 11.01 5.37 13.57
C ILE A 143 10.29 6.20 12.51
N SER A 144 9.32 6.98 12.95
CA SER A 144 8.90 8.19 12.27
C SER A 144 10.20 8.93 11.88
N HIS A 145 10.48 9.00 10.57
CA HIS A 145 11.29 10.10 10.11
C HIS A 145 10.50 11.35 10.51
N VAL A 146 10.90 11.94 11.63
CA VAL A 146 10.61 13.32 11.89
C VAL A 146 11.08 14.00 10.61
N ARG A 147 10.13 14.50 9.78
CA ARG A 147 10.48 15.57 8.86
C ARG A 147 11.14 16.61 9.76
N MET A 148 12.44 16.69 9.68
CA MET A 148 13.10 17.91 10.02
C MET A 148 12.59 18.91 8.96
N ASP A 149 11.50 19.61 9.29
CA ASP A 149 11.31 20.93 8.77
C ASP A 149 12.66 21.60 9.00
N ALA A 150 13.20 22.20 7.94
CA ALA A 150 14.46 22.88 7.99
C ALA A 150 14.40 23.88 9.16
N ALA A 151 14.87 23.43 10.33
CA ALA A 151 15.20 24.32 11.40
C ALA A 151 16.32 25.21 10.87
N PRO A 152 16.34 26.50 11.23
CA PRO A 152 17.44 27.37 10.87
C PRO A 152 18.75 26.65 11.23
N GLU A 153 19.77 26.82 10.39
CA GLU A 153 21.10 26.25 10.60
C GLU A 153 21.68 26.86 11.89
N ASP A 154 21.33 26.27 13.04
CA ASP A 154 22.04 26.56 14.25
C ASP A 154 23.42 25.91 14.15
N ASP A 155 24.46 26.74 14.14
CA ASP A 155 25.85 26.34 14.08
C ASP A 155 26.30 25.67 15.42
N ILE A 156 25.59 24.57 15.76
CA ILE A 156 25.87 23.81 16.97
C ILE A 156 26.95 22.76 16.68
N TYR A 157 28.05 22.84 17.46
CA TYR A 157 29.15 21.88 17.42
C TYR A 157 29.08 20.95 18.62
N TYR A 158 29.38 19.69 18.42
CA TYR A 158 29.51 18.70 19.49
C TYR A 158 30.92 18.15 19.52
N ASP A 159 31.46 17.92 20.70
CA ASP A 159 32.72 17.21 20.88
C ASP A 159 32.54 15.69 20.56
N LEU A 160 33.65 14.94 20.62
CA LEU A 160 33.65 13.51 20.38
C LEU A 160 32.92 12.70 21.48
N ASN A 161 32.57 13.33 22.59
CA ASN A 161 31.80 12.76 23.71
C ASN A 161 30.30 13.09 23.58
N GLY A 162 29.89 13.85 22.53
CA GLY A 162 28.52 14.28 22.31
C GLY A 162 28.06 15.47 23.15
N GLN A 163 29.00 16.24 23.74
CA GLN A 163 28.68 17.48 24.48
C GLN A 163 28.68 18.68 23.53
N GLU A 164 27.70 19.56 23.69
CA GLU A 164 27.62 20.80 22.94
C GLU A 164 28.77 21.75 23.26
N VAL A 165 29.39 22.32 22.23
CA VAL A 165 30.52 23.26 22.35
C VAL A 165 30.11 24.61 21.80
N VAL A 166 29.93 25.59 22.68
CA VAL A 166 29.41 26.93 22.37
C VAL A 166 30.41 27.80 21.59
N ASN A 167 31.73 27.58 21.73
CA ASN A 167 32.79 28.29 21.00
C ASN A 167 33.87 27.30 20.59
N PRO A 168 33.73 26.59 19.49
CA PRO A 168 34.72 25.62 19.06
C PRO A 168 36.01 26.31 18.64
N SER A 169 37.11 25.91 19.26
CA SER A 169 38.48 26.29 18.88
C SER A 169 39.13 25.18 18.05
N HIS A 170 40.41 25.24 17.76
CA HIS A 170 41.10 24.19 16.99
C HIS A 170 40.79 22.77 17.56
N GLY A 171 40.23 21.90 16.72
CA GLY A 171 39.84 20.56 17.12
C GLY A 171 39.00 19.83 16.11
N ILE A 172 38.52 18.62 16.52
CA ILE A 172 37.59 17.80 15.73
C ILE A 172 36.25 17.80 16.45
N TYR A 173 35.21 18.17 15.70
CA TYR A 173 33.84 18.31 16.21
C TYR A 173 32.85 17.57 15.29
N ILE A 174 31.65 17.34 15.75
CA ILE A 174 30.53 16.87 14.95
C ILE A 174 29.60 18.07 14.75
N LYS A 175 29.31 18.39 13.50
CA LYS A 175 28.33 19.39 13.08
C LYS A 175 27.36 18.75 12.07
N ASN A 176 26.06 18.82 12.33
CA ASN A 176 25.01 18.21 11.48
C ASN A 176 25.29 16.73 11.16
N GLY A 177 25.73 15.96 12.16
CA GLY A 177 26.05 14.55 12.00
C GLY A 177 27.34 14.25 11.21
N LYS A 178 28.12 15.27 10.82
CA LYS A 178 29.37 15.14 10.06
C LYS A 178 30.56 15.59 10.89
N LYS A 179 31.68 14.87 10.75
CA LYS A 179 32.96 15.22 11.40
C LYS A 179 33.56 16.43 10.69
N VAL A 180 33.80 17.49 11.44
CA VAL A 180 34.45 18.72 10.95
C VAL A 180 35.72 18.99 11.79
N LYS A 181 36.75 19.56 11.13
CA LYS A 181 38.00 20.00 11.78
C LYS A 181 38.08 21.53 11.67
N LEU A 182 38.21 22.21 12.77
CA LEU A 182 38.44 23.64 12.85
C LEU A 182 39.91 23.92 13.14
#